data_a3717d4302ff6a4eec6c926d00f84d15
#
_entry.id   a3717d4302ff6a4eec6c926d00f84d15
#
_cell.length_a   1.000
_cell.length_b   1.000
_cell.length_c   1.000
_cell.angle_alpha   90.00
_cell.angle_beta   90.00
_cell.angle_gamma   90.00
#
_symmetry.space_group_name_H-M   'P 1'
#
loop_
_entity.id
_entity.type
_entity.pdbx_description
1 polymer ?
#
loop_
_entity_poly.entity_id
_entity_poly.type
_entity_poly.pdbx_seq_one_letter_code
_entity_poly.pdbx_strand_id
1 'polypeptide(L)'
;EAAAAERGWSPAELGDRSIPTVGFSDDGLLHLSYGDREFLGRLTPGLTMSLTDSDGRPRKALPPPRKSEDRELVAEAKALLATARKELRAVLDAQTRRLYEAMCAGRTWPLAQWHELLATHPLARHLVARLVWLASDGRDGPAGSAPARAQAFRPTEDGELLGADDVVVRLPPHAVVSLAHATLLTGPQIETWRAHLSDYEVEPLFDQLSARAPDLAAGQTTIRDAAGRRAIARELRRAAESRGYERASTRYRYSEFSKDFPTLGLRSIIDFAGADAWDEGEETVTGGLSLRR
;
A
#
# COMPACT_ATOMS: atom_id res chain seq x y z
N GLU A 1 16.64 -9.09 9.36
CA GLU A 1 17.82 -8.58 8.62
C GLU A 1 18.82 -9.71 8.33
N ALA A 2 19.25 -10.51 9.33
CA ALA A 2 20.18 -11.64 9.14
C ALA A 2 19.71 -12.63 8.06
N ALA A 3 18.46 -13.09 8.10
CA ALA A 3 17.90 -14.02 7.13
C ALA A 3 17.81 -13.46 5.69
N ALA A 4 17.71 -12.13 5.53
CA ALA A 4 17.76 -11.47 4.23
C ALA A 4 19.19 -11.47 3.68
N ALA A 5 20.16 -11.10 4.52
CA ALA A 5 21.57 -11.06 4.15
C ALA A 5 22.12 -12.43 3.71
N GLU A 6 21.73 -13.51 4.41
CA GLU A 6 22.13 -14.89 4.06
C GLU A 6 21.63 -15.32 2.67
N ARG A 7 20.51 -14.74 2.21
CA ARG A 7 19.89 -15.05 0.89
C ARG A 7 20.18 -14.00 -0.18
N GLY A 8 20.95 -12.96 0.14
CA GLY A 8 21.26 -11.85 -0.76
C GLY A 8 20.03 -10.97 -1.08
N TRP A 9 18.97 -11.03 -0.27
CA TRP A 9 17.77 -10.20 -0.45
C TRP A 9 17.91 -8.86 0.25
N SER A 10 17.38 -7.82 -0.36
CA SER A 10 17.19 -6.55 0.34
C SER A 10 16.12 -6.68 1.44
N PRO A 11 16.13 -5.84 2.49
CA PRO A 11 15.05 -5.80 3.48
C PRO A 11 13.66 -5.60 2.85
N ALA A 12 13.59 -4.83 1.78
CA ALA A 12 12.37 -4.57 1.04
C ALA A 12 11.88 -5.83 0.29
N GLU A 13 12.79 -6.58 -0.33
CA GLU A 13 12.45 -7.86 -0.99
C GLU A 13 12.03 -8.92 0.03
N LEU A 14 12.74 -9.05 1.15
CA LEU A 14 12.32 -9.93 2.24
C LEU A 14 10.89 -9.61 2.67
N GLY A 15 10.56 -8.33 2.80
CA GLY A 15 9.22 -7.90 3.15
C GLY A 15 8.15 -8.31 2.12
N ASP A 16 8.46 -8.32 0.81
CA ASP A 16 7.52 -8.81 -0.21
C ASP A 16 7.33 -10.32 -0.11
N ARG A 17 8.43 -11.06 0.08
CA ARG A 17 8.41 -12.52 0.21
C ARG A 17 7.77 -13.03 1.50
N SER A 18 7.64 -12.17 2.50
CA SER A 18 7.09 -12.50 3.82
C SER A 18 5.67 -11.95 4.05
N ILE A 19 4.95 -11.53 3.00
CA ILE A 19 3.57 -11.09 3.13
C ILE A 19 2.72 -12.27 3.65
N PRO A 20 2.03 -12.14 4.80
CA PRO A 20 1.21 -13.23 5.31
C PRO A 20 -0.01 -13.46 4.43
N THR A 21 -0.35 -14.72 4.17
CA THR A 21 -1.58 -15.08 3.44
C THR A 21 -2.82 -15.09 4.33
N VAL A 22 -2.63 -15.13 5.65
CA VAL A 22 -3.71 -15.16 6.66
C VAL A 22 -4.69 -16.33 6.44
N GLY A 23 -4.16 -17.44 5.90
CA GLY A 23 -4.93 -18.64 5.59
C GLY A 23 -5.63 -18.63 4.21
N PHE A 24 -5.50 -17.57 3.44
CA PHE A 24 -5.96 -17.57 2.06
C PHE A 24 -5.01 -18.41 1.19
N SER A 25 -5.58 -19.26 0.35
CA SER A 25 -4.88 -20.06 -0.65
C SER A 25 -4.59 -19.24 -1.92
N ASP A 26 -3.79 -19.81 -2.84
CA ASP A 26 -3.35 -19.14 -4.07
C ASP A 26 -4.51 -18.72 -4.99
N ASP A 27 -5.66 -19.42 -4.90
CA ASP A 27 -6.89 -19.04 -5.60
C ASP A 27 -7.57 -17.77 -5.00
N GLY A 28 -7.06 -17.28 -3.86
CA GLY A 28 -7.57 -16.13 -3.14
C GLY A 28 -8.81 -16.41 -2.32
N LEU A 29 -9.01 -17.66 -1.93
CA LEU A 29 -10.11 -18.10 -1.09
C LEU A 29 -9.61 -18.56 0.29
N LEU A 30 -10.41 -18.29 1.30
CA LEU A 30 -10.28 -18.87 2.63
C LEU A 30 -11.24 -20.07 2.70
N HIS A 31 -10.70 -21.27 2.62
CA HIS A 31 -11.49 -22.51 2.67
C HIS A 31 -11.81 -22.88 4.12
N LEU A 32 -13.10 -23.06 4.40
CA LEU A 32 -13.62 -23.31 5.75
C LEU A 32 -14.52 -24.56 5.70
N SER A 33 -13.98 -25.70 6.13
CA SER A 33 -14.66 -26.99 6.02
C SER A 33 -15.33 -27.39 7.34
N TYR A 34 -16.56 -27.88 7.22
CA TYR A 34 -17.28 -28.59 8.27
C TYR A 34 -17.38 -30.10 8.03
N GLY A 35 -16.58 -30.60 7.07
CA GLY A 35 -16.69 -31.94 6.53
C GLY A 35 -17.71 -32.01 5.39
N ASP A 36 -18.98 -32.15 5.72
CA ASP A 36 -20.07 -32.21 4.71
C ASP A 36 -20.42 -30.87 4.06
N ARG A 37 -20.04 -29.76 4.67
CA ARG A 37 -20.30 -28.41 4.16
C ARG A 37 -19.03 -27.62 4.06
N GLU A 38 -18.89 -26.89 2.96
CA GLU A 38 -17.81 -25.96 2.71
C GLU A 38 -18.31 -24.52 2.71
N PHE A 39 -17.49 -23.62 3.23
CA PHE A 39 -17.71 -22.18 3.20
C PHE A 39 -16.46 -21.52 2.67
N LEU A 40 -16.64 -20.42 1.92
CA LEU A 40 -15.56 -19.70 1.27
C LEU A 40 -15.55 -18.25 1.75
N GLY A 41 -14.40 -17.85 2.29
CA GLY A 41 -14.09 -16.45 2.53
C GLY A 41 -13.39 -15.86 1.31
N ARG A 42 -13.79 -14.66 0.90
CA ARG A 42 -13.16 -13.93 -0.22
C ARG A 42 -12.93 -12.48 0.18
N LEU A 43 -11.81 -11.91 -0.24
CA LEU A 43 -11.60 -10.47 -0.11
C LEU A 43 -12.40 -9.75 -1.21
N THR A 44 -13.18 -8.74 -0.80
CA THR A 44 -13.95 -7.91 -1.74
C THR A 44 -13.10 -6.77 -2.29
N PRO A 45 -13.51 -6.11 -3.39
CA PRO A 45 -12.83 -4.90 -3.88
C PRO A 45 -12.71 -3.81 -2.82
N GLY A 46 -13.65 -3.72 -1.86
CA GLY A 46 -13.59 -2.80 -0.73
C GLY A 46 -12.64 -3.24 0.40
N LEU A 47 -11.79 -4.25 0.17
CA LEU A 47 -10.83 -4.80 1.14
C LEU A 47 -11.48 -5.33 2.43
N THR A 48 -12.72 -5.82 2.31
CA THR A 48 -13.45 -6.49 3.38
C THR A 48 -13.67 -7.96 3.04
N MET A 49 -13.85 -8.81 4.05
CA MET A 49 -14.06 -10.22 3.84
C MET A 49 -15.55 -10.53 3.68
N SER A 50 -15.94 -11.08 2.54
CA SER A 50 -17.23 -11.72 2.34
C SER A 50 -17.14 -13.21 2.64
N LEU A 51 -18.26 -13.82 3.02
CA LEU A 51 -18.40 -15.25 3.29
C LEU A 51 -19.55 -15.80 2.46
N THR A 52 -19.35 -16.94 1.80
CA THR A 52 -20.37 -17.66 1.05
C THR A 52 -20.39 -19.14 1.43
N ASP A 53 -21.49 -19.82 1.15
CA ASP A 53 -21.53 -21.30 1.16
C ASP A 53 -21.09 -21.86 -0.21
N SER A 54 -21.07 -23.19 -0.32
CA SER A 54 -20.71 -23.92 -1.55
C SER A 54 -21.63 -23.59 -2.75
N ASP A 55 -22.85 -23.13 -2.51
CA ASP A 55 -23.79 -22.70 -3.54
C ASP A 55 -23.58 -21.21 -3.93
N GLY A 56 -22.58 -20.54 -3.37
CA GLY A 56 -22.32 -19.11 -3.60
C GLY A 56 -23.26 -18.15 -2.84
N ARG A 57 -24.11 -18.66 -1.95
CA ARG A 57 -25.03 -17.81 -1.19
C ARG A 57 -24.30 -17.05 -0.10
N PRO A 58 -24.51 -15.73 0.01
CA PRO A 58 -23.80 -14.93 1.02
C PRO A 58 -24.20 -15.31 2.44
N ARG A 59 -23.23 -15.31 3.35
CA ARG A 59 -23.39 -15.61 4.77
C ARG A 59 -22.78 -14.49 5.62
N LYS A 60 -23.47 -14.09 6.67
CA LYS A 60 -22.92 -13.12 7.64
C LYS A 60 -21.95 -13.78 8.63
N ALA A 61 -22.16 -15.05 8.92
CA ALA A 61 -21.36 -15.85 9.82
C ALA A 61 -21.43 -17.33 9.45
N LEU A 62 -20.48 -18.12 9.94
CA LEU A 62 -20.57 -19.58 9.87
C LEU A 62 -21.81 -20.07 10.66
N PRO A 63 -22.63 -20.94 10.07
CA PRO A 63 -23.82 -21.44 10.73
C PRO A 63 -23.46 -22.39 11.88
N PRO A 64 -24.41 -22.69 12.77
CA PRO A 64 -24.22 -23.71 13.80
C PRO A 64 -23.97 -25.09 13.16
N PRO A 65 -23.16 -25.95 13.81
CA PRO A 65 -22.87 -27.29 13.30
C PRO A 65 -24.11 -28.19 13.34
N ARG A 66 -24.19 -29.10 12.37
CA ARG A 66 -25.15 -30.20 12.38
C ARG A 66 -24.66 -31.34 13.29
N LYS A 67 -25.56 -32.23 13.68
CA LYS A 67 -25.19 -33.39 14.53
C LYS A 67 -24.24 -34.39 13.86
N SER A 68 -24.27 -34.42 12.50
CA SER A 68 -23.43 -35.32 11.68
C SER A 68 -22.04 -34.73 11.41
N GLU A 69 -21.82 -33.44 11.67
CA GLU A 69 -20.56 -32.78 11.33
C GLU A 69 -19.49 -33.00 12.41
N ASP A 70 -18.25 -33.08 11.96
CA ASP A 70 -17.10 -33.20 12.82
C ASP A 70 -16.88 -31.93 13.62
N ARG A 71 -16.90 -32.08 14.95
CA ARG A 71 -16.73 -30.95 15.89
C ARG A 71 -15.34 -30.32 15.81
N GLU A 72 -14.32 -31.10 15.47
CA GLU A 72 -12.95 -30.63 15.36
C GLU A 72 -12.78 -29.77 14.13
N LEU A 73 -13.25 -30.22 12.95
CA LEU A 73 -13.28 -29.42 11.73
C LEU A 73 -14.08 -28.11 11.88
N VAL A 74 -15.23 -28.19 12.55
CA VAL A 74 -16.02 -27.00 12.85
C VAL A 74 -15.27 -26.01 13.74
N ALA A 75 -14.53 -26.49 14.75
CA ALA A 75 -13.75 -25.64 15.62
C ALA A 75 -12.56 -25.00 14.86
N GLU A 76 -11.88 -25.77 14.05
CA GLU A 76 -10.79 -25.28 13.17
C GLU A 76 -11.27 -24.20 12.20
N ALA A 77 -12.36 -24.43 11.48
CA ALA A 77 -12.91 -23.45 10.53
C ALA A 77 -13.30 -22.14 11.23
N LYS A 78 -13.90 -22.23 12.43
CA LYS A 78 -14.23 -21.04 13.22
C LYS A 78 -12.99 -20.29 13.72
N ALA A 79 -11.99 -21.02 14.18
CA ALA A 79 -10.72 -20.45 14.62
C ALA A 79 -9.98 -19.76 13.47
N LEU A 80 -9.92 -20.42 12.30
CA LEU A 80 -9.32 -19.88 11.10
C LEU A 80 -10.03 -18.58 10.64
N LEU A 81 -11.35 -18.59 10.58
CA LEU A 81 -12.12 -17.39 10.20
C LEU A 81 -11.91 -16.24 11.22
N ALA A 82 -11.86 -16.55 12.52
CA ALA A 82 -11.64 -15.53 13.55
C ALA A 82 -10.23 -14.92 13.44
N THR A 83 -9.21 -15.75 13.25
CA THR A 83 -7.83 -15.32 13.02
C THR A 83 -7.72 -14.47 11.74
N ALA A 84 -8.26 -14.95 10.63
CA ALA A 84 -8.27 -14.24 9.38
C ALA A 84 -8.91 -12.84 9.51
N ARG A 85 -10.08 -12.73 10.14
CA ARG A 85 -10.75 -11.43 10.37
C ARG A 85 -9.93 -10.48 11.23
N LYS A 86 -9.23 -11.00 12.24
CA LYS A 86 -8.42 -10.19 13.14
C LYS A 86 -7.15 -9.66 12.45
N GLU A 87 -6.49 -10.51 11.68
CA GLU A 87 -5.17 -10.21 11.11
C GLU A 87 -5.23 -9.51 9.75
N LEU A 88 -6.26 -9.79 8.96
CA LEU A 88 -6.41 -9.25 7.59
C LEU A 88 -6.22 -7.74 7.54
N ARG A 89 -6.88 -6.99 8.42
CA ARG A 89 -6.78 -5.53 8.44
C ARG A 89 -5.36 -5.07 8.70
N ALA A 90 -4.67 -5.66 9.65
CA ALA A 90 -3.30 -5.30 9.99
C ALA A 90 -2.33 -5.58 8.83
N VAL A 91 -2.53 -6.72 8.12
CA VAL A 91 -1.74 -7.06 6.93
C VAL A 91 -1.98 -6.05 5.80
N LEU A 92 -3.25 -5.76 5.49
CA LEU A 92 -3.60 -4.80 4.43
C LEU A 92 -3.04 -3.40 4.74
N ASP A 93 -3.20 -2.92 5.97
CA ASP A 93 -2.67 -1.61 6.39
C ASP A 93 -1.14 -1.56 6.34
N ALA A 94 -0.46 -2.64 6.72
CA ALA A 94 0.99 -2.75 6.64
C ALA A 94 1.49 -2.74 5.19
N GLN A 95 0.86 -3.52 4.31
CA GLN A 95 1.24 -3.56 2.90
C GLN A 95 0.91 -2.24 2.18
N THR A 96 -0.20 -1.59 2.49
CA THR A 96 -0.53 -0.24 1.97
C THR A 96 0.57 0.77 2.31
N ARG A 97 1.05 0.78 3.57
CA ARG A 97 2.17 1.64 3.97
C ARG A 97 3.46 1.30 3.21
N ARG A 98 3.79 0.02 3.05
CA ARG A 98 4.98 -0.40 2.30
C ARG A 98 4.92 0.02 0.83
N LEU A 99 3.77 -0.11 0.17
CA LEU A 99 3.58 0.35 -1.20
C LEU A 99 3.69 1.88 -1.30
N TYR A 100 3.11 2.61 -0.36
CA TYR A 100 3.28 4.06 -0.29
C TYR A 100 4.76 4.47 -0.13
N GLU A 101 5.50 3.81 0.75
CA GLU A 101 6.94 4.06 0.92
C GLU A 101 7.74 3.69 -0.32
N ALA A 102 7.39 2.59 -0.98
CA ALA A 102 8.00 2.17 -2.24
C ALA A 102 7.79 3.21 -3.35
N MET A 103 6.60 3.82 -3.43
CA MET A 103 6.33 4.94 -4.34
C MET A 103 7.23 6.14 -4.02
N CYS A 104 7.27 6.57 -2.76
CA CYS A 104 8.11 7.69 -2.33
C CYS A 104 9.60 7.46 -2.57
N ALA A 105 10.06 6.21 -2.44
CA ALA A 105 11.45 5.82 -2.65
C ALA A 105 11.81 5.57 -4.12
N GLY A 106 10.83 5.62 -5.03
CA GLY A 106 11.05 5.26 -6.44
C GLY A 106 11.50 3.80 -6.60
N ARG A 107 10.99 2.91 -5.74
CA ARG A 107 11.37 1.49 -5.76
C ARG A 107 10.92 0.83 -7.05
N THR A 108 11.77 -0.04 -7.57
CA THR A 108 11.51 -0.84 -8.77
C THR A 108 11.51 -2.33 -8.47
N TRP A 109 10.82 -3.11 -9.29
CA TRP A 109 10.79 -4.58 -9.27
C TRP A 109 11.03 -5.12 -10.67
N PRO A 110 11.86 -6.16 -10.86
CA PRO A 110 11.78 -6.97 -12.07
C PRO A 110 10.35 -7.49 -12.26
N LEU A 111 9.83 -7.48 -13.50
CA LEU A 111 8.45 -7.88 -13.80
C LEU A 111 8.10 -9.25 -13.21
N ALA A 112 9.00 -10.23 -13.33
CA ALA A 112 8.79 -11.58 -12.80
C ALA A 112 8.61 -11.56 -11.25
N GLN A 113 9.43 -10.80 -10.53
CA GLN A 113 9.31 -10.64 -9.08
C GLN A 113 8.02 -9.93 -8.67
N TRP A 114 7.69 -8.84 -9.37
CA TRP A 114 6.45 -8.10 -9.12
C TRP A 114 5.23 -8.99 -9.30
N HIS A 115 5.23 -9.80 -10.38
CA HIS A 115 4.15 -10.74 -10.67
C HIS A 115 4.06 -11.82 -9.58
N GLU A 116 5.16 -12.51 -9.27
CA GLU A 116 5.22 -13.60 -8.28
C GLU A 116 4.83 -13.13 -6.87
N LEU A 117 5.41 -12.01 -6.41
CA LEU A 117 5.33 -11.61 -5.00
C LEU A 117 4.16 -10.69 -4.68
N LEU A 118 3.63 -9.97 -5.67
CA LEU A 118 2.59 -8.97 -5.47
C LEU A 118 1.33 -9.25 -6.30
N ALA A 119 1.45 -9.38 -7.63
CA ALA A 119 0.29 -9.45 -8.51
C ALA A 119 -0.49 -10.77 -8.40
N THR A 120 0.18 -11.89 -8.07
CA THR A 120 -0.46 -13.20 -7.85
C THR A 120 -0.66 -13.56 -6.39
N HIS A 121 -0.11 -12.77 -5.45
CA HIS A 121 -0.29 -13.03 -4.02
C HIS A 121 -1.76 -12.90 -3.60
N PRO A 122 -2.33 -13.86 -2.86
CA PRO A 122 -3.78 -13.91 -2.57
C PRO A 122 -4.37 -12.66 -1.93
N LEU A 123 -3.58 -11.89 -1.18
CA LEU A 123 -4.02 -10.64 -0.57
C LEU A 123 -3.45 -9.41 -1.28
N ALA A 124 -2.15 -9.40 -1.60
CA ALA A 124 -1.51 -8.22 -2.16
C ALA A 124 -2.05 -7.84 -3.54
N ARG A 125 -2.51 -8.80 -4.36
CA ARG A 125 -3.12 -8.54 -5.67
C ARG A 125 -4.28 -7.53 -5.61
N HIS A 126 -5.09 -7.55 -4.55
CA HIS A 126 -6.19 -6.61 -4.37
C HIS A 126 -5.70 -5.18 -4.09
N LEU A 127 -4.55 -5.03 -3.44
CA LEU A 127 -3.90 -3.74 -3.25
C LEU A 127 -3.27 -3.26 -4.56
N VAL A 128 -2.57 -4.16 -5.26
CA VAL A 128 -1.91 -3.89 -6.55
C VAL A 128 -2.91 -3.42 -7.61
N ALA A 129 -4.09 -4.03 -7.68
CA ALA A 129 -5.17 -3.68 -8.60
C ALA A 129 -5.79 -2.28 -8.35
N ARG A 130 -5.54 -1.67 -7.20
CA ARG A 130 -6.02 -0.32 -6.84
C ARG A 130 -5.00 0.79 -7.09
N LEU A 131 -3.89 0.46 -7.74
CA LEU A 131 -2.78 1.39 -7.98
C LEU A 131 -2.42 1.44 -9.47
N VAL A 132 -1.95 2.60 -9.89
CA VAL A 132 -1.36 2.79 -11.21
C VAL A 132 0.13 2.47 -11.13
N TRP A 133 0.62 1.70 -12.09
CA TRP A 133 1.99 1.24 -12.20
C TRP A 133 2.65 1.78 -13.46
N LEU A 134 3.96 1.87 -13.46
CA LEU A 134 4.79 2.20 -14.60
C LEU A 134 5.69 1.02 -14.93
N ALA A 135 5.77 0.68 -16.19
CA ALA A 135 6.74 -0.30 -16.69
C ALA A 135 7.73 0.38 -17.62
N SER A 136 8.99 0.06 -17.49
CA SER A 136 10.08 0.52 -18.34
C SER A 136 10.96 -0.64 -18.79
N ASP A 137 11.86 -0.41 -19.73
CA ASP A 137 12.80 -1.42 -20.21
C ASP A 137 14.06 -1.57 -19.32
N GLY A 138 14.05 -0.95 -18.14
CA GLY A 138 15.16 -1.03 -17.18
C GLY A 138 16.44 -0.28 -17.59
N ARG A 139 16.40 0.49 -18.68
CA ARG A 139 17.53 1.30 -19.17
C ARG A 139 17.42 2.75 -18.73
N ASP A 140 17.01 2.96 -17.51
CA ASP A 140 16.54 4.25 -17.05
C ASP A 140 17.67 5.21 -16.65
N GLY A 141 17.35 6.50 -16.82
CA GLY A 141 18.12 7.63 -16.35
C GLY A 141 18.21 7.72 -14.82
N PRO A 142 18.74 8.81 -14.26
CA PRO A 142 18.94 8.97 -12.83
C PRO A 142 17.63 8.81 -12.04
N ALA A 143 17.73 8.24 -10.84
CA ALA A 143 16.60 8.02 -9.94
C ALA A 143 15.74 9.28 -9.78
N GLY A 144 14.42 9.15 -9.94
CA GLY A 144 13.48 10.26 -9.85
C GLY A 144 13.10 10.92 -11.17
N SER A 145 13.69 10.49 -12.30
CA SER A 145 13.25 10.89 -13.63
C SER A 145 12.22 9.91 -14.19
N ALA A 146 11.22 10.41 -14.89
CA ALA A 146 10.33 9.53 -15.65
C ALA A 146 11.15 8.77 -16.70
N PRO A 147 11.04 7.43 -16.76
CA PRO A 147 11.72 6.67 -17.81
C PRO A 147 11.25 7.15 -19.18
N ALA A 148 12.18 7.34 -20.11
CA ALA A 148 11.90 7.94 -21.42
C ALA A 148 10.80 7.23 -22.25
N ARG A 149 10.43 5.99 -21.86
CA ARG A 149 9.39 5.15 -22.47
C ARG A 149 8.59 4.36 -21.45
N ALA A 150 8.25 4.97 -20.30
CA ALA A 150 7.41 4.29 -19.33
C ALA A 150 5.99 4.13 -19.88
N GLN A 151 5.47 2.89 -19.81
CA GLN A 151 4.09 2.56 -20.07
C GLN A 151 3.34 2.47 -18.75
N ALA A 152 2.33 3.28 -18.55
CA ALA A 152 1.48 3.22 -17.39
C ALA A 152 0.39 2.15 -17.57
N PHE A 153 0.11 1.40 -16.51
CA PHE A 153 -0.89 0.34 -16.51
C PHE A 153 -1.50 0.14 -15.13
N ARG A 154 -2.63 -0.55 -15.08
CA ARG A 154 -3.28 -1.03 -13.85
C ARG A 154 -3.66 -2.50 -14.03
N PRO A 155 -3.33 -3.38 -13.09
CA PRO A 155 -3.85 -4.75 -13.07
C PRO A 155 -5.34 -4.76 -12.76
N THR A 156 -6.07 -5.62 -13.43
CA THR A 156 -7.46 -5.96 -13.09
C THR A 156 -7.50 -7.07 -12.02
N GLU A 157 -8.68 -7.36 -11.50
CA GLU A 157 -8.87 -8.49 -10.57
C GLU A 157 -8.59 -9.85 -11.24
N ASP A 158 -8.80 -9.94 -12.56
CA ASP A 158 -8.54 -11.15 -13.36
C ASP A 158 -7.07 -11.27 -13.78
N GLY A 159 -6.23 -10.31 -13.41
CA GLY A 159 -4.78 -10.31 -13.67
C GLY A 159 -4.38 -9.76 -15.04
N GLU A 160 -5.31 -9.22 -15.84
CA GLU A 160 -4.96 -8.46 -17.03
C GLU A 160 -4.34 -7.11 -16.68
N LEU A 161 -3.46 -6.61 -17.53
CA LEU A 161 -2.88 -5.29 -17.38
C LEU A 161 -3.56 -4.34 -18.37
N LEU A 162 -4.24 -3.30 -17.88
CA LEU A 162 -4.92 -2.31 -18.69
C LEU A 162 -4.22 -0.96 -18.68
N GLY A 163 -4.12 -0.35 -19.87
CA GLY A 163 -3.82 1.07 -20.02
C GLY A 163 -5.00 1.94 -19.57
N ALA A 164 -4.78 3.24 -19.47
CA ALA A 164 -5.86 4.18 -19.15
C ALA A 164 -6.90 4.35 -20.27
N ASP A 165 -6.62 3.81 -21.45
CA ASP A 165 -7.46 3.74 -22.65
C ASP A 165 -8.17 2.38 -22.80
N ASP A 166 -8.18 1.57 -21.74
CA ASP A 166 -8.73 0.21 -21.69
C ASP A 166 -8.07 -0.81 -22.65
N VAL A 167 -6.92 -0.45 -23.22
CA VAL A 167 -6.15 -1.36 -24.05
C VAL A 167 -5.29 -2.27 -23.19
N VAL A 168 -5.30 -3.57 -23.49
CA VAL A 168 -4.47 -4.56 -22.80
C VAL A 168 -2.99 -4.27 -23.05
N VAL A 169 -2.26 -4.08 -21.97
CA VAL A 169 -0.82 -3.83 -21.96
C VAL A 169 -0.06 -5.16 -21.92
N ARG A 170 0.87 -5.34 -22.83
CA ARG A 170 1.78 -6.48 -22.85
C ARG A 170 3.19 -6.03 -22.55
N LEU A 171 3.74 -6.48 -21.43
CA LEU A 171 5.06 -6.09 -20.97
C LEU A 171 6.12 -7.14 -21.41
N PRO A 172 7.31 -6.69 -21.83
CA PRO A 172 8.38 -7.61 -22.15
C PRO A 172 8.91 -8.28 -20.86
N PRO A 173 9.44 -9.52 -20.92
CA PRO A 173 9.88 -10.26 -19.73
C PRO A 173 10.96 -9.55 -18.90
N HIS A 174 11.75 -8.68 -19.54
CA HIS A 174 12.82 -7.90 -18.89
C HIS A 174 12.35 -6.56 -18.34
N ALA A 175 11.04 -6.26 -18.42
CA ALA A 175 10.51 -5.00 -17.91
C ALA A 175 10.79 -4.84 -16.41
N VAL A 176 10.95 -3.59 -16.02
CA VAL A 176 11.06 -3.15 -14.63
C VAL A 176 9.80 -2.36 -14.29
N VAL A 177 9.18 -2.69 -13.17
CA VAL A 177 7.91 -2.11 -12.73
C VAL A 177 8.14 -1.21 -11.53
N SER A 178 7.48 -0.07 -11.49
CA SER A 178 7.46 0.86 -10.35
C SER A 178 6.05 1.42 -10.13
N LEU A 179 5.82 2.04 -9.00
CA LEU A 179 4.57 2.75 -8.75
C LEU A 179 4.55 4.10 -9.48
N ALA A 180 3.42 4.43 -10.10
CA ALA A 180 3.22 5.74 -10.70
C ALA A 180 3.11 6.81 -9.62
N HIS A 181 3.59 8.01 -9.93
CA HIS A 181 3.42 9.23 -9.16
C HIS A 181 3.20 10.40 -10.10
N ALA A 182 2.45 11.41 -9.70
CA ALA A 182 2.11 12.57 -10.53
C ALA A 182 3.33 13.27 -11.14
N THR A 183 4.49 13.23 -10.47
CA THR A 183 5.74 13.80 -10.98
C THR A 183 6.37 13.01 -12.14
N LEU A 184 5.91 11.78 -12.36
CA LEU A 184 6.39 10.86 -13.42
C LEU A 184 5.41 10.78 -14.60
N LEU A 185 4.29 11.48 -14.54
CA LEU A 185 3.22 11.49 -15.54
C LEU A 185 3.04 12.89 -16.10
N THR A 186 2.62 12.98 -17.36
CA THR A 186 2.18 14.24 -17.96
C THR A 186 0.78 14.62 -17.49
N GLY A 187 0.42 15.91 -17.58
CA GLY A 187 -0.93 16.37 -17.22
C GLY A 187 -2.04 15.59 -17.93
N PRO A 188 -2.00 15.39 -19.25
CA PRO A 188 -2.98 14.56 -19.96
C PRO A 188 -3.06 13.12 -19.44
N GLN A 189 -1.93 12.48 -19.16
CA GLN A 189 -1.92 11.13 -18.58
C GLN A 189 -2.60 11.09 -17.21
N ILE A 190 -2.35 12.08 -16.35
CA ILE A 190 -3.00 12.18 -15.04
C ILE A 190 -4.52 12.26 -15.19
N GLU A 191 -5.02 13.10 -16.09
CA GLU A 191 -6.47 13.25 -16.31
C GLU A 191 -7.09 11.95 -16.87
N THR A 192 -6.44 11.30 -17.82
CA THR A 192 -6.91 10.01 -18.36
C THR A 192 -6.95 8.93 -17.28
N TRP A 193 -5.93 8.85 -16.41
CA TRP A 193 -5.92 7.90 -15.29
C TRP A 193 -6.98 8.20 -14.22
N ARG A 194 -7.27 9.49 -13.95
CA ARG A 194 -8.36 9.87 -13.06
C ARG A 194 -9.72 9.41 -13.60
N ALA A 195 -9.96 9.64 -14.88
CA ALA A 195 -11.18 9.17 -15.56
C ALA A 195 -11.29 7.64 -15.47
N HIS A 196 -10.23 6.91 -15.87
CA HIS A 196 -10.19 5.45 -15.81
C HIS A 196 -10.49 4.90 -14.38
N LEU A 197 -9.84 5.44 -13.35
CA LEU A 197 -10.10 5.00 -11.97
C LEU A 197 -11.55 5.29 -11.53
N SER A 198 -12.11 6.41 -11.97
CA SER A 198 -13.51 6.78 -11.70
C SER A 198 -14.49 5.85 -12.43
N ASP A 199 -14.26 5.56 -13.71
CA ASP A 199 -15.13 4.74 -14.54
C ASP A 199 -15.20 3.29 -14.07
N TYR A 200 -14.08 2.79 -13.51
CA TYR A 200 -14.00 1.46 -12.90
C TYR A 200 -14.32 1.44 -11.39
N GLU A 201 -14.76 2.55 -10.82
CA GLU A 201 -15.05 2.69 -9.39
C GLU A 201 -13.89 2.22 -8.48
N VAL A 202 -12.65 2.43 -8.96
CA VAL A 202 -11.45 2.06 -8.20
C VAL A 202 -11.10 3.17 -7.23
N GLU A 203 -11.20 2.89 -5.94
CA GLU A 203 -10.70 3.78 -4.89
C GLU A 203 -9.22 3.52 -4.64
N PRO A 204 -8.29 4.45 -4.99
CA PRO A 204 -6.87 4.27 -4.78
C PRO A 204 -6.51 4.10 -3.29
N LEU A 205 -5.49 3.31 -2.99
CA LEU A 205 -5.01 3.12 -1.60
C LEU A 205 -4.45 4.41 -1.01
N PHE A 206 -3.87 5.25 -1.84
CA PHE A 206 -3.28 6.54 -1.52
C PHE A 206 -3.20 7.40 -2.79
N ASP A 207 -2.99 8.67 -2.60
CA ASP A 207 -2.91 9.63 -3.69
C ASP A 207 -1.61 9.46 -4.51
N GLN A 208 -1.76 9.06 -5.76
CA GLN A 208 -0.68 8.95 -6.74
C GLN A 208 -0.71 10.11 -7.77
N LEU A 209 -1.86 10.76 -7.97
CA LEU A 209 -2.15 11.56 -9.15
C LEU A 209 -2.33 13.06 -8.88
N SER A 210 -2.34 13.51 -7.62
CA SER A 210 -2.56 14.92 -7.29
C SER A 210 -1.37 15.65 -6.69
N ALA A 211 -0.36 14.91 -6.22
CA ALA A 211 0.83 15.52 -5.65
C ALA A 211 1.63 16.29 -6.70
N ARG A 212 1.96 17.56 -6.39
CA ARG A 212 2.86 18.37 -7.20
C ARG A 212 4.26 18.30 -6.64
N ALA A 213 5.26 18.20 -7.51
CA ALA A 213 6.63 18.41 -7.08
C ALA A 213 6.79 19.86 -6.59
N PRO A 214 7.37 20.09 -5.42
CA PRO A 214 7.73 21.43 -5.02
C PRO A 214 8.86 21.95 -5.93
N ASP A 215 8.83 23.25 -6.25
CA ASP A 215 9.94 23.91 -6.92
C ASP A 215 11.10 24.05 -5.93
N LEU A 216 12.13 23.21 -6.09
CA LEU A 216 13.30 23.22 -5.25
C LEU A 216 14.50 23.82 -6.00
N ALA A 217 15.14 24.82 -5.40
CA ALA A 217 16.44 25.30 -5.89
C ALA A 217 17.52 24.22 -5.70
N ALA A 218 18.55 24.25 -6.52
CA ALA A 218 19.68 23.32 -6.41
C ALA A 218 20.28 23.36 -4.99
N GLY A 219 20.34 22.20 -4.33
CA GLY A 219 20.82 22.06 -2.95
C GLY A 219 19.82 22.46 -1.86
N GLN A 220 18.61 22.88 -2.21
CA GLN A 220 17.57 23.16 -1.24
C GLN A 220 17.07 21.85 -0.61
N THR A 221 17.12 21.79 0.71
CA THR A 221 16.67 20.61 1.49
C THR A 221 15.47 20.90 2.38
N THR A 222 14.92 22.11 2.32
CA THR A 222 13.79 22.55 3.13
C THR A 222 12.71 23.18 2.28
N ILE A 223 11.47 22.76 2.47
CA ILE A 223 10.26 23.30 1.86
C ILE A 223 9.49 24.08 2.93
N ARG A 224 9.10 25.32 2.62
CA ARG A 224 8.38 26.19 3.57
C ARG A 224 6.99 26.63 3.09
N ASP A 225 6.45 26.05 2.04
CA ASP A 225 5.19 26.45 1.40
C ASP A 225 3.98 26.35 2.35
N ALA A 226 4.07 25.48 3.35
CA ALA A 226 3.06 25.33 4.39
C ALA A 226 3.44 26.03 5.72
N ALA A 227 4.56 26.72 5.79
CA ALA A 227 5.00 27.38 7.02
C ALA A 227 4.07 28.54 7.40
N GLY A 228 3.89 28.77 8.71
CA GLY A 228 3.09 29.85 9.26
C GLY A 228 1.57 29.59 9.26
N ARG A 229 1.10 28.41 8.88
CA ARG A 229 -0.33 28.07 8.93
C ARG A 229 -0.70 27.59 10.34
N ARG A 230 -1.85 28.07 10.84
CA ARG A 230 -2.42 27.54 12.07
C ARG A 230 -3.02 26.17 11.84
N ALA A 231 -2.80 25.28 12.78
CA ALA A 231 -3.34 23.92 12.77
C ALA A 231 -3.65 23.47 14.20
N ILE A 232 -4.58 22.55 14.35
CA ILE A 232 -4.78 21.84 15.62
C ILE A 232 -3.74 20.72 15.71
N ALA A 233 -3.02 20.66 16.83
CA ALA A 233 -1.91 19.71 17.02
C ALA A 233 -2.33 18.25 16.77
N ARG A 234 -3.53 17.85 17.22
CA ARG A 234 -4.10 16.52 16.97
C ARG A 234 -4.30 16.23 15.47
N GLU A 235 -4.76 17.21 14.70
CA GLU A 235 -5.00 17.04 13.25
C GLU A 235 -3.68 16.92 12.51
N LEU A 236 -2.70 17.76 12.87
CA LEU A 236 -1.35 17.68 12.33
C LEU A 236 -0.72 16.33 12.65
N ARG A 237 -0.85 15.84 13.90
CA ARG A 237 -0.37 14.54 14.32
C ARG A 237 -1.00 13.43 13.51
N ARG A 238 -2.34 13.37 13.41
CA ARG A 238 -3.05 12.34 12.64
C ARG A 238 -2.62 12.33 11.18
N ALA A 239 -2.48 13.50 10.57
CA ALA A 239 -2.03 13.63 9.19
C ALA A 239 -0.58 13.14 8.99
N ALA A 240 0.31 13.40 9.93
CA ALA A 240 1.68 12.94 9.91
C ALA A 240 1.76 11.41 10.13
N GLU A 241 1.12 10.91 11.19
CA GLU A 241 1.11 9.48 11.54
C GLU A 241 0.48 8.61 10.43
N SER A 242 -0.59 9.10 9.78
CA SER A 242 -1.20 8.39 8.64
C SER A 242 -0.27 8.23 7.44
N ARG A 243 0.77 9.03 7.37
CA ARG A 243 1.83 8.98 6.35
C ARG A 243 3.11 8.32 6.85
N GLY A 244 3.08 7.70 8.03
CA GLY A 244 4.18 6.96 8.61
C GLY A 244 5.26 7.85 9.25
N TYR A 245 4.93 9.11 9.59
CA TYR A 245 5.81 9.93 10.41
C TYR A 245 5.62 9.58 11.88
N GLU A 246 6.71 9.61 12.61
CA GLU A 246 6.73 9.36 14.05
C GLU A 246 7.03 10.65 14.80
N ARG A 247 6.45 10.77 15.98
CA ARG A 247 6.70 11.89 16.88
C ARG A 247 8.08 11.75 17.50
N ALA A 248 8.86 12.82 17.54
CA ALA A 248 10.09 12.85 18.32
C ALA A 248 9.77 12.57 19.79
N SER A 249 10.54 11.66 20.40
CA SER A 249 10.32 11.18 21.76
C SER A 249 10.71 12.25 22.80
N THR A 250 9.84 13.22 23.04
CA THR A 250 9.93 14.09 24.23
C THR A 250 8.75 13.84 25.15
N ARG A 251 8.98 13.82 26.46
CA ARG A 251 7.95 13.43 27.44
C ARG A 251 6.77 14.39 27.53
N TYR A 252 6.96 15.67 27.24
CA TYR A 252 5.96 16.71 27.53
C TYR A 252 5.57 17.51 26.28
N ARG A 253 6.52 18.10 25.58
CA ARG A 253 6.29 18.86 24.35
C ARG A 253 7.08 18.27 23.21
N TYR A 254 6.53 18.37 22.00
CA TYR A 254 7.18 17.96 20.76
C TYR A 254 6.97 19.03 19.68
N SER A 255 7.92 19.19 18.79
CA SER A 255 7.91 20.21 17.74
C SER A 255 8.29 19.67 16.38
N GLU A 256 8.42 18.33 16.26
CA GLU A 256 8.75 17.70 15.00
C GLU A 256 8.14 16.30 14.87
N PHE A 257 7.87 15.93 13.64
CA PHE A 257 7.60 14.57 13.22
C PHE A 257 8.69 14.15 12.23
N SER A 258 9.17 12.92 12.33
CA SER A 258 10.19 12.41 11.43
C SER A 258 9.79 11.11 10.77
N LYS A 259 10.31 10.88 9.56
CA LYS A 259 10.16 9.62 8.82
C LYS A 259 11.47 9.28 8.14
N ASP A 260 11.94 8.07 8.37
CA ASP A 260 13.13 7.52 7.71
C ASP A 260 12.76 6.85 6.38
N PHE A 261 13.62 7.06 5.38
CA PHE A 261 13.62 6.38 4.09
C PHE A 261 14.95 5.62 3.96
N PRO A 262 15.08 4.43 4.57
CA PRO A 262 16.36 3.73 4.67
C PRO A 262 16.99 3.41 3.31
N THR A 263 16.18 3.10 2.30
CA THR A 263 16.66 2.80 0.94
C THR A 263 17.30 4.01 0.25
N LEU A 264 16.94 5.22 0.67
CA LEU A 264 17.45 6.49 0.14
C LEU A 264 18.52 7.09 1.05
N GLY A 265 18.73 6.55 2.26
CA GLY A 265 19.57 7.14 3.28
C GLY A 265 19.11 8.54 3.69
N LEU A 266 17.80 8.78 3.69
CA LEU A 266 17.21 10.09 3.97
C LEU A 266 16.26 10.01 5.16
N ARG A 267 16.22 11.10 5.94
CA ARG A 267 15.21 11.38 6.96
C ARG A 267 14.43 12.64 6.58
N SER A 268 13.12 12.54 6.51
CA SER A 268 12.21 13.68 6.37
C SER A 268 11.74 14.17 7.73
N ILE A 269 11.74 15.47 7.95
CA ILE A 269 11.33 16.10 9.21
C ILE A 269 10.30 17.17 8.89
N ILE A 270 9.14 17.10 9.53
CA ILE A 270 8.11 18.15 9.55
C ILE A 270 8.30 18.89 10.88
N ASP A 271 8.65 20.17 10.84
CA ASP A 271 8.75 21.01 12.01
C ASP A 271 7.51 21.89 12.23
N PHE A 272 7.26 22.32 13.46
CA PHE A 272 6.18 23.20 13.85
C PHE A 272 6.48 23.87 15.20
N ALA A 273 5.67 24.84 15.63
CA ALA A 273 5.91 25.64 16.84
C ALA A 273 5.90 24.82 18.15
N GLY A 274 5.43 23.58 18.07
CA GLY A 274 5.35 22.66 19.20
C GLY A 274 3.93 22.50 19.71
N ALA A 275 3.72 21.39 20.42
CA ALA A 275 2.47 21.06 21.10
C ALA A 275 2.74 20.25 22.36
N ASP A 276 1.84 20.34 23.33
CA ASP A 276 1.84 19.48 24.51
C ASP A 276 1.40 18.06 24.12
N ALA A 277 2.08 17.07 24.64
CA ALA A 277 1.79 15.67 24.34
C ALA A 277 0.41 15.22 24.86
N TRP A 278 -0.16 15.97 25.81
CA TRP A 278 -1.41 15.65 26.49
C TRP A 278 -2.57 16.58 26.11
N ASP A 279 -2.29 17.77 25.51
CA ASP A 279 -3.32 18.69 25.04
C ASP A 279 -3.57 18.48 23.54
N GLU A 280 -4.53 17.61 23.24
CA GLU A 280 -4.91 17.32 21.86
C GLU A 280 -5.62 18.46 21.12
N GLY A 281 -6.09 19.48 21.86
CA GLY A 281 -6.79 20.63 21.31
C GLY A 281 -5.91 21.86 21.09
N GLU A 282 -4.62 21.82 21.48
CA GLU A 282 -3.69 22.94 21.36
C GLU A 282 -3.54 23.42 19.91
N GLU A 283 -3.67 24.71 19.68
CA GLU A 283 -3.31 25.33 18.41
C GLU A 283 -1.78 25.40 18.26
N THR A 284 -1.29 25.09 17.08
CA THR A 284 0.12 25.22 16.73
C THR A 284 0.29 25.89 15.36
N VAL A 285 1.52 26.21 15.00
CA VAL A 285 1.86 26.83 13.72
C VAL A 285 2.84 25.93 12.99
N THR A 286 2.49 25.58 11.75
CA THR A 286 3.34 24.74 10.89
C THR A 286 4.65 25.46 10.56
N GLY A 287 5.75 24.76 10.60
CA GLY A 287 7.05 25.19 10.13
C GLY A 287 7.32 24.69 8.71
N GLY A 288 8.48 24.07 8.50
CA GLY A 288 8.88 23.53 7.20
C GLY A 288 8.88 22.01 7.15
N LEU A 289 9.15 21.49 5.96
CA LEU A 289 9.53 20.11 5.75
C LEU A 289 10.99 20.08 5.30
N SER A 290 11.83 19.35 5.98
CA SER A 290 13.25 19.24 5.66
C SER A 290 13.66 17.79 5.36
N LEU A 291 14.65 17.62 4.47
CA LEU A 291 15.30 16.35 4.20
C LEU A 291 16.73 16.40 4.75
N ARG A 292 17.11 15.37 5.49
CA ARG A 292 18.46 15.18 6.05
C ARG A 292 19.00 13.80 5.62
N ARG A 293 20.31 13.74 5.43
CA ARG A 293 21.07 12.49 5.25
C ARG A 293 21.59 12.00 6.57
#